data_923c6ab481da38e683bda542bdb5ad1e
#
_entry.id   923c6ab481da38e683bda542bdb5ad1e
#
_cell.length_a   1.000
_cell.length_b   1.000
_cell.length_c   1.000
_cell.angle_alpha   90.00
_cell.angle_beta   90.00
_cell.angle_gamma   90.00
#
_symmetry.space_group_name_H-M   'P 1'
#
loop_
_entity.id
_entity.type
_entity.pdbx_description
1 polymer ?
#
loop_
_entity_poly.entity_id
_entity_poly.type
_entity_poly.pdbx_seq_one_letter_code
_entity_poly.pdbx_strand_id
1 'polypeptide(L)'
;MPPRCKPVWDKVIFVDWHGVLSRDPFWLSILHNSDHPLHSQLTDTTEVLFQDESLIHDWMRGDVSAHQILDSLDIEPDDSFPSDYLRRKLVEDCQLMQVNQRLVQILREIRQQGIGIVLATDNMDCFQEALQDANAQRPLTTQSVEGATVSFRQVAQLFDEVLCSCSQRVLKRENPERFYGNWLSEHALEFEDALLLDDLGVNCSAFQRAGGNAIQITDQLSDNDLSLLKTQIQNWSQEHCQRSLRQ
;
A
#
# COMPACT_ATOMS: atom_id res chain seq x y z
N MET A 1 4.17 -7.20 -29.34
CA MET A 1 3.41 -8.11 -28.48
C MET A 1 1.94 -7.74 -28.61
N PRO A 2 0.99 -8.68 -28.72
CA PRO A 2 -0.42 -8.33 -28.68
C PRO A 2 -0.72 -7.69 -27.33
N PRO A 3 -1.65 -6.73 -27.27
CA PRO A 3 -2.07 -6.13 -26.00
C PRO A 3 -2.58 -7.27 -25.09
N ARG A 4 -2.05 -7.36 -23.89
CA ARG A 4 -2.62 -8.27 -22.88
C ARG A 4 -4.05 -7.79 -22.65
N CYS A 5 -5.03 -8.67 -22.88
CA CYS A 5 -6.39 -8.37 -22.44
C CYS A 5 -6.33 -8.07 -20.94
N LYS A 6 -6.86 -6.89 -20.55
CA LYS A 6 -7.01 -6.58 -19.12
C LYS A 6 -7.89 -7.67 -18.50
N PRO A 7 -7.56 -8.17 -17.31
CA PRO A 7 -8.46 -9.08 -16.62
C PRO A 7 -9.80 -8.37 -16.38
N VAL A 8 -10.88 -9.10 -16.56
CA VAL A 8 -12.23 -8.61 -16.30
C VAL A 8 -12.60 -9.08 -14.89
N TRP A 9 -12.86 -8.15 -13.99
CA TRP A 9 -13.36 -8.42 -12.65
C TRP A 9 -14.77 -7.86 -12.52
N ASP A 10 -15.64 -8.54 -11.78
CA ASP A 10 -16.94 -8.00 -11.39
C ASP A 10 -16.85 -7.19 -10.09
N LYS A 11 -15.74 -7.35 -9.35
CA LYS A 11 -15.46 -6.68 -8.08
C LYS A 11 -13.98 -6.48 -7.85
N VAL A 12 -13.65 -5.46 -7.05
CA VAL A 12 -12.27 -5.15 -6.66
C VAL A 12 -12.16 -4.83 -5.17
N ILE A 13 -11.05 -5.23 -4.55
CA ILE A 13 -10.65 -4.78 -3.22
C ILE A 13 -9.44 -3.87 -3.36
N PHE A 14 -9.57 -2.64 -2.91
CA PHE A 14 -8.48 -1.72 -2.69
C PHE A 14 -7.92 -1.94 -1.30
N VAL A 15 -6.60 -2.12 -1.20
CA VAL A 15 -5.93 -2.42 0.07
C VAL A 15 -4.87 -1.37 0.33
N ASP A 16 -4.87 -0.75 1.50
CA ASP A 16 -3.77 0.13 1.90
C ASP A 16 -2.53 -0.66 2.33
N TRP A 17 -1.37 0.02 2.33
CA TRP A 17 -0.11 -0.57 2.79
C TRP A 17 0.13 -0.28 4.27
N HIS A 18 0.41 0.99 4.63
CA HIS A 18 0.69 1.34 6.03
C HIS A 18 -0.57 1.24 6.89
N GLY A 19 -0.41 0.69 8.10
CA GLY A 19 -1.52 0.46 9.02
C GLY A 19 -2.37 -0.79 8.72
N VAL A 20 -2.37 -1.26 7.45
CA VAL A 20 -3.14 -2.44 7.01
C VAL A 20 -2.22 -3.64 6.77
N LEU A 21 -1.35 -3.57 5.77
CA LEU A 21 -0.43 -4.66 5.43
C LEU A 21 0.84 -4.62 6.26
N SER A 22 1.40 -3.45 6.50
CA SER A 22 2.61 -3.25 7.29
C SER A 22 2.46 -2.07 8.25
N ARG A 23 3.24 -2.11 9.34
CA ARG A 23 3.38 -1.03 10.33
C ARG A 23 4.83 -0.59 10.49
N ASP A 24 5.73 -1.15 9.71
CA ASP A 24 7.13 -0.83 9.79
C ASP A 24 7.39 0.61 9.30
N PRO A 25 8.26 1.36 9.99
CA PRO A 25 8.60 2.71 9.59
C PRO A 25 9.50 2.73 8.36
N PHE A 26 9.60 3.88 7.71
CA PHE A 26 10.67 4.16 6.75
C PHE A 26 12.02 4.16 7.47
N TRP A 27 13.11 3.87 6.75
CA TRP A 27 14.47 3.74 7.31
C TRP A 27 14.58 2.75 8.48
N LEU A 28 13.77 1.69 8.46
CA LEU A 28 13.68 0.75 9.57
C LEU A 28 15.02 0.11 9.96
N SER A 29 15.93 -0.12 9.00
CA SER A 29 17.25 -0.70 9.26
C SER A 29 18.19 0.23 10.06
N ILE A 30 17.94 1.54 10.01
CA ILE A 30 18.66 2.55 10.80
C ILE A 30 17.92 2.79 12.12
N LEU A 31 16.61 3.04 12.06
CA LEU A 31 15.80 3.37 13.23
C LEU A 31 15.67 2.21 14.24
N HIS A 32 15.76 0.96 13.78
CA HIS A 32 15.76 -0.21 14.66
C HIS A 32 17.16 -0.70 15.06
N ASN A 33 18.22 0.05 14.70
CA ASN A 33 19.61 -0.30 15.02
C ASN A 33 20.30 0.84 15.79
N SER A 34 20.24 0.80 17.10
CA SER A 34 20.86 1.82 17.99
C SER A 34 22.38 1.95 17.81
N ASP A 35 23.04 0.93 17.26
CA ASP A 35 24.49 0.96 17.00
C ASP A 35 24.81 1.62 15.64
N HIS A 36 23.80 1.94 14.83
CA HIS A 36 24.03 2.61 13.55
C HIS A 36 24.47 4.07 13.78
N PRO A 37 25.57 4.54 13.14
CA PRO A 37 26.10 5.89 13.41
C PRO A 37 25.08 7.02 13.17
N LEU A 38 24.16 6.85 12.21
CA LEU A 38 23.10 7.83 11.93
C LEU A 38 21.84 7.64 12.76
N HIS A 39 21.76 6.65 13.66
CA HIS A 39 20.53 6.31 14.39
C HIS A 39 19.95 7.51 15.15
N SER A 40 20.74 8.14 16.03
CA SER A 40 20.27 9.26 16.86
C SER A 40 19.83 10.43 15.98
N GLN A 41 20.68 10.85 15.05
CA GLN A 41 20.41 11.98 14.18
C GLN A 41 19.16 11.75 13.31
N LEU A 42 19.02 10.57 12.73
CA LEU A 42 17.84 10.23 11.90
C LEU A 42 16.58 10.11 12.75
N THR A 43 16.66 9.57 13.97
CA THR A 43 15.52 9.50 14.89
C THR A 43 14.99 10.90 15.21
N ASP A 44 15.86 11.81 15.62
CA ASP A 44 15.48 13.18 15.97
C ASP A 44 14.89 13.92 14.75
N THR A 45 15.51 13.76 13.59
CA THR A 45 15.09 14.44 12.36
C THR A 45 13.79 13.89 11.81
N THR A 46 13.60 12.56 11.83
CA THR A 46 12.34 11.95 11.35
C THR A 46 11.17 12.25 12.26
N GLU A 47 11.39 12.37 13.57
CA GLU A 47 10.34 12.80 14.49
C GLU A 47 9.80 14.19 14.11
N VAL A 48 10.68 15.15 13.83
CA VAL A 48 10.30 16.49 13.37
C VAL A 48 9.63 16.43 11.98
N LEU A 49 10.20 15.68 11.04
CA LEU A 49 9.68 15.54 9.68
C LEU A 49 8.22 15.03 9.69
N PHE A 50 7.96 13.94 10.43
CA PHE A 50 6.63 13.32 10.46
C PHE A 50 5.60 14.10 11.30
N GLN A 51 6.01 15.12 12.07
CA GLN A 51 5.11 16.08 12.71
C GLN A 51 4.64 17.19 11.74
N ASP A 52 5.35 17.43 10.64
CA ASP A 52 4.92 18.38 9.61
C ASP A 52 3.95 17.69 8.62
N GLU A 53 2.68 17.62 9.02
CA GLU A 53 1.63 17.00 8.19
C GLU A 53 1.56 17.60 6.79
N SER A 54 1.79 18.92 6.62
CA SER A 54 1.74 19.57 5.31
C SER A 54 2.83 19.06 4.39
N LEU A 55 4.07 19.00 4.88
CA LEU A 55 5.21 18.50 4.13
C LEU A 55 5.05 17.00 3.77
N ILE A 56 4.57 16.20 4.71
CA ILE A 56 4.28 14.78 4.47
C ILE A 56 3.19 14.60 3.41
N HIS A 57 2.12 15.39 3.46
CA HIS A 57 1.07 15.34 2.44
C HIS A 57 1.58 15.79 1.06
N ASP A 58 2.44 16.81 0.99
CA ASP A 58 3.06 17.24 -0.27
C ASP A 58 3.98 16.16 -0.83
N TRP A 59 4.73 15.46 0.02
CA TRP A 59 5.53 14.31 -0.39
C TRP A 59 4.65 13.15 -0.87
N MET A 60 3.60 12.79 -0.14
CA MET A 60 2.64 11.76 -0.55
C MET A 60 1.90 12.11 -1.84
N ARG A 61 1.67 13.42 -2.15
CA ARG A 61 1.13 13.84 -3.45
C ARG A 61 2.18 13.86 -4.56
N GLY A 62 3.47 13.68 -4.23
CA GLY A 62 4.58 13.82 -5.15
C GLY A 62 4.88 15.28 -5.53
N ASP A 63 4.37 16.27 -4.80
CA ASP A 63 4.69 17.69 -4.99
C ASP A 63 6.11 17.99 -4.52
N VAL A 64 6.58 17.22 -3.55
CA VAL A 64 7.96 17.15 -3.06
C VAL A 64 8.48 15.74 -3.29
N SER A 65 9.73 15.60 -3.70
CA SER A 65 10.39 14.31 -3.91
C SER A 65 11.17 13.85 -2.69
N ALA A 66 11.47 12.54 -2.59
CA ALA A 66 12.37 11.99 -1.58
C ALA A 66 13.72 12.73 -1.54
N HIS A 67 14.25 13.16 -2.70
CA HIS A 67 15.50 13.93 -2.77
C HIS A 67 15.38 15.27 -2.04
N GLN A 68 14.31 16.03 -2.30
CA GLN A 68 14.08 17.32 -1.64
C GLN A 68 13.85 17.15 -0.13
N ILE A 69 13.16 16.07 0.29
CA ILE A 69 13.02 15.75 1.71
C ILE A 69 14.40 15.48 2.33
N LEU A 70 15.23 14.65 1.70
CA LEU A 70 16.57 14.32 2.20
C LEU A 70 17.48 15.53 2.28
N ASP A 71 17.42 16.44 1.31
CA ASP A 71 18.16 17.70 1.33
C ASP A 71 17.74 18.64 2.48
N SER A 72 16.51 18.46 3.00
CA SER A 72 16.00 19.20 4.16
C SER A 72 16.39 18.59 5.51
N LEU A 73 16.85 17.33 5.51
CA LEU A 73 17.36 16.68 6.71
C LEU A 73 18.79 17.13 6.95
N ASP A 74 19.09 17.93 7.88
CA ASP A 74 20.43 18.46 8.21
C ASP A 74 21.45 17.35 8.55
N ILE A 75 21.70 16.45 7.56
CA ILE A 75 22.59 15.29 7.63
C ILE A 75 23.70 15.45 6.59
N GLU A 76 24.87 15.86 7.06
CA GLU A 76 26.02 16.06 6.18
C GLU A 76 26.56 14.73 5.63
N PRO A 77 26.71 14.61 4.29
CA PRO A 77 27.34 13.44 3.70
C PRO A 77 28.82 13.33 4.08
N ASP A 78 29.29 12.09 4.23
CA ASP A 78 30.72 11.78 4.39
C ASP A 78 31.11 10.55 3.56
N ASP A 79 32.36 10.12 3.66
CA ASP A 79 32.87 8.95 2.92
C ASP A 79 32.14 7.64 3.28
N SER A 80 31.60 7.53 4.50
CA SER A 80 30.85 6.36 4.99
C SER A 80 29.37 6.43 4.56
N PHE A 81 28.83 7.65 4.47
CA PHE A 81 27.45 7.94 4.14
C PHE A 81 27.36 9.00 3.03
N PRO A 82 27.60 8.60 1.77
CA PRO A 82 27.50 9.51 0.64
C PRO A 82 26.06 10.05 0.47
N SER A 83 25.92 11.13 -0.28
CA SER A 83 24.67 11.89 -0.40
C SER A 83 23.45 11.06 -0.84
N ASP A 84 23.66 9.93 -1.52
CA ASP A 84 22.60 9.01 -1.96
C ASP A 84 22.31 7.87 -0.96
N TYR A 85 23.06 7.77 0.15
CA TYR A 85 22.98 6.67 1.10
C TYR A 85 21.57 6.55 1.72
N LEU A 86 21.06 7.63 2.30
CA LEU A 86 19.76 7.65 2.95
C LEU A 86 18.62 7.37 1.97
N ARG A 87 18.72 7.86 0.72
CA ARG A 87 17.74 7.57 -0.33
C ARG A 87 17.73 6.08 -0.69
N ARG A 88 18.90 5.49 -0.91
CA ARG A 88 19.00 4.05 -1.20
C ARG A 88 18.45 3.23 -0.04
N LYS A 89 18.80 3.61 1.20
CA LYS A 89 18.29 2.95 2.40
C LYS A 89 16.76 3.05 2.50
N LEU A 90 16.19 4.21 2.18
CA LEU A 90 14.75 4.41 2.18
C LEU A 90 14.03 3.42 1.23
N VAL A 91 14.55 3.23 0.01
CA VAL A 91 14.00 2.28 -0.98
C VAL A 91 14.25 0.82 -0.55
N GLU A 92 15.48 0.50 -0.12
CA GLU A 92 15.85 -0.84 0.36
C GLU A 92 14.99 -1.27 1.56
N ASP A 93 14.79 -0.37 2.53
CA ASP A 93 14.06 -0.66 3.75
C ASP A 93 12.55 -0.82 3.50
N CYS A 94 11.97 -0.14 2.50
CA CYS A 94 10.62 -0.45 2.04
C CYS A 94 10.48 -1.93 1.64
N GLN A 95 11.51 -2.52 1.03
CA GLN A 95 11.50 -3.93 0.62
C GLN A 95 11.73 -4.91 1.80
N LEU A 96 12.16 -4.41 2.96
CA LEU A 96 12.35 -5.18 4.19
C LEU A 96 11.13 -5.15 5.11
N MET A 97 10.14 -4.30 4.85
CA MET A 97 8.94 -4.16 5.68
C MET A 97 8.25 -5.51 5.89
N GLN A 98 7.96 -5.81 7.14
CA GLN A 98 7.19 -6.99 7.49
C GLN A 98 5.71 -6.78 7.19
N VAL A 99 5.05 -7.82 6.73
CA VAL A 99 3.65 -7.77 6.37
C VAL A 99 2.81 -8.74 7.18
N ASN A 100 1.54 -8.41 7.36
CA ASN A 100 0.56 -9.31 7.97
C ASN A 100 0.31 -10.50 7.03
N GLN A 101 1.02 -11.59 7.29
CA GLN A 101 1.00 -12.80 6.44
C GLN A 101 -0.38 -13.45 6.35
N ARG A 102 -1.17 -13.37 7.42
CA ARG A 102 -2.53 -13.94 7.45
C ARG A 102 -3.48 -13.12 6.60
N LEU A 103 -3.38 -11.78 6.64
CA LEU A 103 -4.14 -10.92 5.75
C LEU A 103 -3.76 -11.18 4.28
N VAL A 104 -2.46 -11.30 3.99
CA VAL A 104 -1.99 -11.67 2.64
C VAL A 104 -2.57 -13.01 2.19
N GLN A 105 -2.67 -13.98 3.08
CA GLN A 105 -3.28 -15.28 2.76
C GLN A 105 -4.77 -15.15 2.45
N ILE A 106 -5.52 -14.38 3.24
CA ILE A 106 -6.95 -14.09 2.99
C ILE A 106 -7.11 -13.43 1.62
N LEU A 107 -6.30 -12.42 1.30
CA LEU A 107 -6.36 -11.72 0.00
C LEU A 107 -6.06 -12.67 -1.17
N ARG A 108 -5.11 -13.60 -1.02
CA ARG A 108 -4.84 -14.64 -2.04
C ARG A 108 -6.04 -15.54 -2.28
N GLU A 109 -6.71 -15.98 -1.21
CA GLU A 109 -7.90 -16.83 -1.31
C GLU A 109 -9.06 -16.09 -2.00
N ILE A 110 -9.22 -14.79 -1.71
CA ILE A 110 -10.22 -13.94 -2.34
C ILE A 110 -9.92 -13.72 -3.82
N ARG A 111 -8.65 -13.48 -4.17
CA ARG A 111 -8.23 -13.36 -5.57
C ARG A 111 -8.52 -14.63 -6.38
N GLN A 112 -8.39 -15.81 -5.78
CA GLN A 112 -8.75 -17.09 -6.44
C GLN A 112 -10.25 -17.21 -6.74
N GLN A 113 -11.08 -16.39 -6.10
CA GLN A 113 -12.54 -16.31 -6.38
C GLN A 113 -12.86 -15.34 -7.54
N GLY A 114 -11.84 -14.76 -8.20
CA GLY A 114 -12.02 -13.87 -9.35
C GLY A 114 -12.22 -12.38 -8.96
N ILE A 115 -11.96 -12.01 -7.71
CA ILE A 115 -12.00 -10.61 -7.24
C ILE A 115 -10.64 -9.97 -7.49
N GLY A 116 -10.62 -8.79 -8.11
CA GLY A 116 -9.40 -8.00 -8.30
C GLY A 116 -8.83 -7.51 -6.96
N ILE A 117 -7.50 -7.51 -6.82
CA ILE A 117 -6.82 -6.97 -5.63
C ILE A 117 -5.86 -5.88 -6.10
N VAL A 118 -6.12 -4.64 -5.68
CA VAL A 118 -5.36 -3.45 -6.06
C VAL A 118 -4.76 -2.81 -4.82
N LEU A 119 -3.47 -2.51 -4.86
CA LEU A 119 -2.86 -1.67 -3.83
C LEU A 119 -3.29 -0.23 -4.05
N ALA A 120 -3.88 0.39 -3.03
CA ALA A 120 -4.33 1.79 -3.05
C ALA A 120 -3.78 2.50 -1.82
N THR A 121 -2.69 3.24 -1.97
CA THR A 121 -1.93 3.74 -0.83
C THR A 121 -1.60 5.23 -0.94
N ASP A 122 -1.78 5.96 0.15
CA ASP A 122 -1.18 7.28 0.32
C ASP A 122 0.29 7.07 0.72
N ASN A 123 1.20 7.24 -0.26
CA ASN A 123 2.59 6.90 -0.06
C ASN A 123 3.53 7.73 -0.97
N MET A 124 4.81 7.70 -0.64
CA MET A 124 5.86 8.51 -1.24
C MET A 124 6.44 7.84 -2.50
N ASP A 125 7.19 8.62 -3.28
CA ASP A 125 7.87 8.19 -4.50
C ASP A 125 8.88 7.06 -4.28
N CYS A 126 9.60 7.06 -3.14
CA CYS A 126 10.52 5.98 -2.76
C CYS A 126 9.83 4.63 -2.55
N PHE A 127 8.63 4.62 -1.97
CA PHE A 127 7.84 3.40 -1.81
C PHE A 127 7.38 2.86 -3.17
N GLN A 128 6.97 3.76 -4.06
CA GLN A 128 6.61 3.38 -5.43
C GLN A 128 7.81 2.82 -6.21
N GLU A 129 9.00 3.41 -6.05
CA GLU A 129 10.25 2.89 -6.61
C GLU A 129 10.53 1.47 -6.09
N ALA A 130 10.41 1.24 -4.78
CA ALA A 130 10.60 -0.09 -4.18
C ALA A 130 9.62 -1.14 -4.75
N LEU A 131 8.36 -0.77 -5.01
CA LEU A 131 7.38 -1.66 -5.65
C LEU A 131 7.73 -1.94 -7.12
N GLN A 132 8.20 -0.94 -7.87
CA GLN A 132 8.62 -1.11 -9.26
C GLN A 132 9.82 -2.04 -9.36
N ASP A 133 10.81 -1.88 -8.50
CA ASP A 133 11.98 -2.75 -8.43
C ASP A 133 11.61 -4.19 -8.08
N ALA A 134 10.71 -4.38 -7.12
CA ALA A 134 10.20 -5.69 -6.75
C ALA A 134 9.49 -6.41 -7.91
N ASN A 135 8.77 -5.66 -8.75
CA ASN A 135 8.04 -6.18 -9.90
C ASN A 135 8.93 -6.39 -11.14
N ALA A 136 9.98 -5.60 -11.32
CA ALA A 136 10.92 -5.71 -12.45
C ALA A 136 11.75 -6.99 -12.41
N GLN A 137 11.98 -7.55 -11.23
CA GLN A 137 12.69 -8.81 -11.05
C GLN A 137 11.77 -10.00 -11.48
N ARG A 138 12.32 -11.03 -12.16
CA ARG A 138 11.55 -12.20 -12.63
C ARG A 138 10.73 -12.83 -11.51
N PRO A 139 9.51 -13.35 -11.80
CA PRO A 139 8.71 -14.08 -10.83
C PRO A 139 9.54 -15.15 -10.13
N LEU A 140 9.50 -15.17 -8.81
CA LEU A 140 10.05 -16.29 -8.06
C LEU A 140 9.21 -17.52 -8.42
N THR A 141 9.85 -18.59 -8.90
CA THR A 141 9.20 -19.89 -8.97
C THR A 141 8.83 -20.28 -7.54
N THR A 142 7.56 -20.09 -7.22
CA THR A 142 7.02 -20.33 -5.88
C THR A 142 6.91 -21.82 -5.62
N GLN A 143 7.91 -22.40 -4.99
CA GLN A 143 7.64 -23.43 -4.02
C GLN A 143 7.35 -22.71 -2.70
N SER A 144 6.09 -22.64 -2.33
CA SER A 144 5.69 -22.19 -1.00
C SER A 144 6.19 -23.23 0.00
N VAL A 145 7.26 -22.89 0.69
CA VAL A 145 7.69 -23.64 1.88
C VAL A 145 6.70 -23.24 2.97
N GLU A 146 5.90 -24.18 3.47
CA GLU A 146 5.03 -23.96 4.63
C GLU A 146 5.86 -23.35 5.77
N GLY A 147 5.43 -22.21 6.31
CA GLY A 147 6.10 -21.50 7.40
C GLY A 147 7.13 -20.44 6.97
N ALA A 148 7.39 -20.23 5.68
CA ALA A 148 8.28 -19.16 5.23
C ALA A 148 7.58 -17.79 5.32
N THR A 149 8.28 -16.79 5.85
CA THR A 149 7.83 -15.38 5.89
C THR A 149 7.60 -14.88 4.46
N VAL A 150 6.43 -14.30 4.21
CA VAL A 150 6.11 -13.70 2.91
C VAL A 150 6.96 -12.45 2.71
N SER A 151 7.75 -12.39 1.64
CA SER A 151 8.58 -11.25 1.32
C SER A 151 7.77 -10.11 0.71
N PHE A 152 8.27 -8.87 0.84
CA PHE A 152 7.72 -7.68 0.18
C PHE A 152 7.41 -7.93 -1.31
N ARG A 153 8.34 -8.56 -2.02
CA ARG A 153 8.18 -8.91 -3.43
C ARG A 153 7.01 -9.86 -3.69
N GLN A 154 6.82 -10.86 -2.83
CA GLN A 154 5.68 -11.79 -2.99
C GLN A 154 4.34 -11.08 -2.73
N VAL A 155 4.35 -10.06 -1.87
CA VAL A 155 3.17 -9.20 -1.62
C VAL A 155 2.95 -8.26 -2.80
N ALA A 156 4.00 -7.62 -3.31
CA ALA A 156 3.90 -6.75 -4.50
C ALA A 156 3.27 -7.50 -5.70
N GLN A 157 3.60 -8.78 -5.87
CA GLN A 157 3.05 -9.65 -6.93
C GLN A 157 1.60 -10.12 -6.67
N LEU A 158 1.05 -9.89 -5.47
CA LEU A 158 -0.36 -10.17 -5.17
C LEU A 158 -1.28 -9.19 -5.88
N PHE A 159 -0.85 -7.95 -6.03
CA PHE A 159 -1.67 -6.88 -6.58
C PHE A 159 -1.72 -6.97 -8.11
N ASP A 160 -2.92 -6.77 -8.63
CA ASP A 160 -3.15 -6.69 -10.08
C ASP A 160 -2.66 -5.35 -10.62
N GLU A 161 -2.85 -4.28 -9.84
CA GLU A 161 -2.34 -2.93 -10.12
C GLU A 161 -2.03 -2.17 -8.81
N VAL A 162 -1.38 -1.00 -8.95
CA VAL A 162 -0.99 -0.12 -7.84
C VAL A 162 -1.46 1.30 -8.12
N LEU A 163 -2.27 1.83 -7.21
CA LEU A 163 -2.64 3.24 -7.14
C LEU A 163 -1.88 3.88 -5.98
N CYS A 164 -0.90 4.72 -6.28
CA CYS A 164 -0.12 5.45 -5.28
C CYS A 164 -0.41 6.94 -5.39
N SER A 165 -0.66 7.61 -4.27
CA SER A 165 -1.00 9.02 -4.23
C SER A 165 0.05 9.91 -4.88
N CYS A 166 1.34 9.59 -4.77
CA CYS A 166 2.42 10.35 -5.42
C CYS A 166 2.31 10.35 -6.95
N SER A 167 1.79 9.27 -7.56
CA SER A 167 1.52 9.21 -9.01
C SER A 167 0.18 9.82 -9.38
N GLN A 168 -0.84 9.63 -8.53
CA GLN A 168 -2.18 10.18 -8.74
C GLN A 168 -2.23 11.70 -8.51
N ARG A 169 -1.22 12.26 -7.82
CA ARG A 169 -1.13 13.68 -7.44
C ARG A 169 -2.32 14.13 -6.59
N VAL A 170 -2.81 13.24 -5.74
CA VAL A 170 -3.96 13.46 -4.85
C VAL A 170 -3.99 12.39 -3.75
N LEU A 171 -4.37 12.74 -2.53
CA LEU A 171 -4.58 11.76 -1.46
C LEU A 171 -5.98 11.14 -1.57
N LYS A 172 -6.12 9.90 -1.11
CA LYS A 172 -7.36 9.11 -1.14
C LYS A 172 -8.57 9.88 -0.62
N ARG A 173 -8.40 10.60 0.52
CA ARG A 173 -9.47 11.36 1.17
C ARG A 173 -9.83 12.68 0.51
N GLU A 174 -8.91 13.26 -0.28
CA GLU A 174 -9.10 14.59 -0.88
C GLU A 174 -10.06 14.54 -2.07
N ASN A 175 -9.88 13.55 -2.92
CA ASN A 175 -10.72 13.37 -4.10
C ASN A 175 -10.76 11.90 -4.53
N PRO A 176 -11.67 11.10 -3.95
CA PRO A 176 -11.82 9.68 -4.29
C PRO A 176 -12.10 9.43 -5.78
N GLU A 177 -12.88 10.31 -6.43
CA GLU A 177 -13.18 10.21 -7.86
C GLU A 177 -11.89 10.31 -8.71
N ARG A 178 -11.00 11.22 -8.36
CA ARG A 178 -9.72 11.34 -9.05
C ARG A 178 -8.78 10.19 -8.71
N PHE A 179 -8.78 9.73 -7.45
CA PHE A 179 -7.87 8.68 -7.00
C PHE A 179 -8.26 7.29 -7.54
N TYR A 180 -9.55 6.93 -7.45
CA TYR A 180 -10.05 5.60 -7.80
C TYR A 180 -10.89 5.58 -9.08
N GLY A 181 -11.67 6.65 -9.34
CA GLY A 181 -12.73 6.65 -10.35
C GLY A 181 -12.23 6.42 -11.77
N ASN A 182 -11.06 6.99 -12.15
CA ASN A 182 -10.47 6.73 -13.46
C ASN A 182 -10.13 5.25 -13.64
N TRP A 183 -9.54 4.63 -12.61
CA TRP A 183 -9.19 3.22 -12.63
C TRP A 183 -10.45 2.33 -12.70
N LEU A 184 -11.47 2.63 -11.89
CA LEU A 184 -12.75 1.91 -11.92
C LEU A 184 -13.39 1.99 -13.31
N SER A 185 -13.48 3.18 -13.89
CA SER A 185 -14.04 3.37 -15.24
C SER A 185 -13.29 2.60 -16.32
N GLU A 186 -11.96 2.55 -16.26
CA GLU A 186 -11.13 1.79 -17.18
C GLU A 186 -11.37 0.28 -17.12
N HIS A 187 -11.90 -0.21 -15.99
CA HIS A 187 -12.22 -1.62 -15.75
C HIS A 187 -13.71 -1.91 -15.81
N ALA A 188 -14.53 -0.93 -16.23
CA ALA A 188 -15.99 -1.01 -16.28
C ALA A 188 -16.62 -1.36 -14.93
N LEU A 189 -16.03 -0.84 -13.84
CA LEU A 189 -16.49 -0.96 -12.46
C LEU A 189 -16.97 0.39 -11.95
N GLU A 190 -17.89 0.35 -10.99
CA GLU A 190 -18.37 1.51 -10.24
C GLU A 190 -17.88 1.42 -8.78
N PHE A 191 -18.03 2.50 -8.01
CA PHE A 191 -17.65 2.49 -6.60
C PHE A 191 -18.38 1.41 -5.80
N GLU A 192 -19.63 1.11 -6.13
CA GLU A 192 -20.42 0.06 -5.44
C GLU A 192 -19.84 -1.35 -5.63
N ASP A 193 -19.05 -1.57 -6.69
CA ASP A 193 -18.35 -2.82 -6.97
C ASP A 193 -17.00 -2.92 -6.24
N ALA A 194 -16.66 -1.90 -5.47
CA ALA A 194 -15.37 -1.79 -4.81
C ALA A 194 -15.48 -1.79 -3.28
N LEU A 195 -14.50 -2.44 -2.65
CA LEU A 195 -14.29 -2.46 -1.20
C LEU A 195 -12.92 -1.89 -0.86
N LEU A 196 -12.84 -0.92 0.03
CA LEU A 196 -11.58 -0.38 0.57
C LEU A 196 -11.26 -1.02 1.92
N LEU A 197 -10.02 -1.49 2.09
CA LEU A 197 -9.41 -1.84 3.37
C LEU A 197 -8.35 -0.78 3.72
N ASP A 198 -8.59 0.03 4.74
CA ASP A 198 -7.76 1.17 5.11
C ASP A 198 -7.78 1.36 6.62
N ASP A 199 -6.68 1.83 7.23
CA ASP A 199 -6.63 2.08 8.68
C ASP A 199 -7.20 3.45 9.05
N LEU A 200 -7.22 4.41 8.10
CA LEU A 200 -7.71 5.76 8.36
C LEU A 200 -9.22 5.88 8.12
N GLY A 201 -9.97 6.12 9.19
CA GLY A 201 -11.43 6.34 9.11
C GLY A 201 -11.84 7.46 8.17
N VAL A 202 -10.97 8.48 7.97
CA VAL A 202 -11.21 9.57 7.01
C VAL A 202 -11.16 9.09 5.57
N ASN A 203 -10.26 8.16 5.21
CA ASN A 203 -10.19 7.54 3.89
C ASN A 203 -11.42 6.66 3.66
N CYS A 204 -11.76 5.79 4.63
CA CYS A 204 -12.96 4.95 4.59
C CYS A 204 -14.22 5.79 4.38
N SER A 205 -14.38 6.88 5.15
CA SER A 205 -15.53 7.77 5.04
C SER A 205 -15.59 8.50 3.70
N ALA A 206 -14.46 8.90 3.15
CA ALA A 206 -14.40 9.54 1.84
C ALA A 206 -14.80 8.57 0.72
N PHE A 207 -14.29 7.35 0.77
CA PHE A 207 -14.62 6.27 -0.19
C PHE A 207 -16.10 5.89 -0.13
N GLN A 208 -16.68 5.78 1.07
CA GLN A 208 -18.11 5.50 1.25
C GLN A 208 -18.99 6.63 0.71
N ARG A 209 -18.59 7.90 0.89
CA ARG A 209 -19.33 9.03 0.30
C ARG A 209 -19.31 9.02 -1.23
N ALA A 210 -18.29 8.47 -1.85
CA ALA A 210 -18.22 8.26 -3.29
C ALA A 210 -19.06 7.05 -3.79
N GLY A 211 -19.69 6.31 -2.88
CA GLY A 211 -20.56 5.17 -3.20
C GLY A 211 -19.93 3.79 -2.97
N GLY A 212 -18.67 3.73 -2.54
CA GLY A 212 -17.96 2.48 -2.29
C GLY A 212 -18.25 1.86 -0.93
N ASN A 213 -17.75 0.66 -0.72
CA ASN A 213 -17.77 -0.03 0.56
C ASN A 213 -16.39 0.10 1.23
N ALA A 214 -16.34 0.22 2.57
CA ALA A 214 -15.07 0.28 3.27
C ALA A 214 -15.11 -0.48 4.60
N ILE A 215 -14.00 -1.11 4.94
CA ILE A 215 -13.75 -1.72 6.25
C ILE A 215 -12.50 -1.05 6.82
N GLN A 216 -12.66 -0.40 7.98
CA GLN A 216 -11.54 0.20 8.68
C GLN A 216 -10.77 -0.87 9.46
N ILE A 217 -9.46 -0.90 9.28
CA ILE A 217 -8.52 -1.81 9.97
C ILE A 217 -7.87 -1.03 11.12
N THR A 218 -8.35 -1.19 12.34
CA THR A 218 -7.98 -0.29 13.44
C THR A 218 -6.74 -0.69 14.24
N ASP A 219 -6.35 -1.97 14.31
CA ASP A 219 -5.24 -2.45 15.13
C ASP A 219 -4.53 -3.67 14.56
N GLN A 220 -3.58 -4.24 15.29
CA GLN A 220 -3.06 -5.57 14.95
C GLN A 220 -4.21 -6.56 14.97
N LEU A 221 -4.59 -7.03 13.78
CA LEU A 221 -5.70 -7.97 13.61
C LEU A 221 -5.40 -9.27 14.36
N SER A 222 -6.19 -9.58 15.38
CA SER A 222 -6.19 -10.90 16.02
C SER A 222 -6.76 -11.95 15.07
N ASP A 223 -6.64 -13.22 15.43
CA ASP A 223 -7.21 -14.32 14.64
C ASP A 223 -8.73 -14.21 14.49
N ASN A 224 -9.41 -13.70 15.53
CA ASN A 224 -10.84 -13.46 15.49
C ASN A 224 -11.17 -12.31 14.54
N ASP A 225 -10.39 -11.21 14.56
CA ASP A 225 -10.59 -10.07 13.67
C ASP A 225 -10.37 -10.45 12.21
N LEU A 226 -9.36 -11.27 11.93
CA LEU A 226 -9.09 -11.79 10.57
C LEU A 226 -10.21 -12.71 10.08
N SER A 227 -10.77 -13.55 10.97
CA SER A 227 -11.89 -14.41 10.64
C SER A 227 -13.16 -13.60 10.37
N LEU A 228 -13.40 -12.55 11.16
CA LEU A 228 -14.51 -11.62 10.96
C LEU A 228 -14.33 -10.83 9.65
N LEU A 229 -13.14 -10.29 9.41
CA LEU A 229 -12.80 -9.58 8.18
C LEU A 229 -13.06 -10.46 6.94
N LYS A 230 -12.58 -11.69 6.95
CA LYS A 230 -12.83 -12.65 5.87
C LYS A 230 -14.32 -12.85 5.63
N THR A 231 -15.11 -13.00 6.70
CA THR A 231 -16.57 -13.14 6.61
C THR A 231 -17.23 -11.89 6.04
N GLN A 232 -16.82 -10.70 6.48
CA GLN A 232 -17.34 -9.43 5.96
C GLN A 232 -17.07 -9.28 4.47
N ILE A 233 -15.85 -9.59 4.02
CA ILE A 233 -15.49 -9.55 2.60
C ILE A 233 -16.31 -10.57 1.79
N GLN A 234 -16.51 -11.78 2.31
CA GLN A 234 -17.32 -12.79 1.65
C GLN A 234 -18.80 -12.37 1.52
N ASN A 235 -19.37 -11.80 2.57
CA ASN A 235 -20.74 -11.28 2.53
C ASN A 235 -20.88 -10.17 1.48
N TRP A 236 -19.99 -9.17 1.51
CA TRP A 236 -19.97 -8.13 0.50
C TRP A 236 -19.83 -8.69 -0.93
N SER A 237 -19.00 -9.70 -1.12
CA SER A 237 -18.81 -10.32 -2.45
C SER A 237 -20.08 -11.01 -2.98
N GLN A 238 -20.92 -11.52 -2.10
CA GLN A 238 -22.16 -12.27 -2.46
C GLN A 238 -23.38 -11.37 -2.65
N GLU A 239 -23.46 -10.20 -2.01
CA GLU A 239 -24.64 -9.33 -2.04
C GLU A 239 -25.02 -8.84 -3.44
N HIS A 240 -24.05 -8.67 -4.35
CA HIS A 240 -24.29 -8.22 -5.73
C HIS A 240 -24.73 -9.34 -6.69
N CYS A 241 -24.31 -10.58 -6.44
CA CYS A 241 -24.74 -11.70 -7.29
C CYS A 241 -26.27 -11.88 -7.29
N GLN A 242 -26.94 -11.46 -6.21
CA GLN A 242 -28.39 -11.50 -6.08
C GLN A 242 -29.10 -10.32 -6.78
N ARG A 243 -28.44 -9.19 -7.02
CA ARG A 243 -29.03 -8.04 -7.75
C ARG A 243 -29.06 -8.28 -9.25
N SER A 244 -27.99 -8.84 -9.84
CA SER A 244 -27.92 -9.17 -11.28
C SER A 244 -28.93 -10.24 -11.73
N LEU A 245 -29.44 -11.05 -10.78
CA LEU A 245 -30.47 -12.06 -11.08
C LEU A 245 -31.92 -11.51 -10.99
N ARG A 246 -32.08 -10.23 -10.59
CA ARG A 246 -33.40 -9.58 -10.44
C ARG A 246 -33.68 -8.51 -11.48
N GLN A 247 -32.76 -8.28 -12.41
CA GLN A 247 -32.94 -7.45 -13.62
C GLN A 247 -33.08 -8.34 -14.86
#